data_dc1027b186d1748b44e70124d1a6bf51
#
_entry.id   dc1027b186d1748b44e70124d1a6bf51
#
_cell.length_a   1.000
_cell.length_b   1.000
_cell.length_c   1.000
_cell.angle_alpha   90.00
_cell.angle_beta   90.00
_cell.angle_gamma   90.00
#
_symmetry.space_group_name_H-M   'P 1'
#
loop_
_entity.id
_entity.type
_entity.pdbx_description
1 polymer ?
#
loop_
_entity_poly.entity_id
_entity_poly.type
_entity_poly.pdbx_seq_one_letter_code
_entity_poly.pdbx_strand_id
1 'polypeptide(L)'
;MRTDLIRATVLTAAGIAATAGGIAGPAVAAHAAPAAKATAQVQTDRKHGGERELNVRYQAQPNFYYCGPAATRNALSVQGKAIDVDAMAKEMGTTENGTNSVNDITPVLNKETGSNVYHSVEIRSPKADDTQTDKLRADIVHTVDNGRAVVANIAGTTTDTDGNTHSFEGGHYISVVGYRDDGHTVTIADSADPNMASYRISVDNLADWIATRGYTAS
;
A
#
# COMPACT_ATOMS: atom_id res chain seq x y z
N MET A 1 -55.98 17.73 -14.02
CA MET A 1 -56.61 18.12 -12.76
C MET A 1 -55.64 17.89 -11.64
N ARG A 2 -55.37 18.93 -10.97
CA ARG A 2 -54.72 19.21 -9.68
C ARG A 2 -53.20 19.23 -9.65
N THR A 3 -52.74 20.45 -9.74
CA THR A 3 -51.56 21.10 -9.18
C THR A 3 -51.55 21.04 -7.66
N ASP A 4 -50.38 20.85 -7.07
CA ASP A 4 -50.09 21.43 -5.76
C ASP A 4 -48.63 21.84 -5.66
N LEU A 5 -48.42 23.14 -5.51
CA LEU A 5 -47.20 23.88 -5.16
C LEU A 5 -46.97 23.79 -3.64
N ILE A 6 -45.76 23.62 -3.18
CA ILE A 6 -45.32 24.00 -1.83
C ILE A 6 -43.93 24.65 -1.90
N ARG A 7 -43.86 25.92 -1.84
CA ARG A 7 -43.45 26.95 -0.90
C ARG A 7 -42.02 26.78 -0.35
N ALA A 8 -41.18 27.69 -0.83
CA ALA A 8 -39.93 28.12 -0.25
C ALA A 8 -40.20 28.95 1.03
N THR A 9 -39.38 28.73 2.07
CA THR A 9 -39.33 29.62 3.24
C THR A 9 -37.92 30.21 3.32
N VAL A 10 -37.84 31.50 3.11
CA VAL A 10 -36.69 32.36 3.36
C VAL A 10 -36.78 32.86 4.81
N LEU A 11 -35.72 32.66 5.58
CA LEU A 11 -35.56 33.35 6.88
C LEU A 11 -34.46 34.41 6.73
N THR A 12 -34.86 35.65 6.76
CA THR A 12 -34.03 36.82 6.99
C THR A 12 -33.97 37.10 8.50
N ALA A 13 -32.76 37.27 9.04
CA ALA A 13 -32.59 37.83 10.38
C ALA A 13 -31.77 39.13 10.28
N ALA A 14 -32.38 40.16 10.87
CA ALA A 14 -31.96 41.54 10.83
C ALA A 14 -30.80 41.85 11.79
N GLY A 15 -30.07 42.90 11.45
CA GLY A 15 -28.94 43.42 12.19
C GLY A 15 -29.35 44.21 13.45
N ILE A 16 -28.39 44.38 14.34
CA ILE A 16 -28.39 45.43 15.39
C ILE A 16 -27.02 46.13 15.31
N ALA A 17 -27.10 47.42 15.03
CA ALA A 17 -26.01 48.37 15.19
C ALA A 17 -25.97 48.88 16.63
N ALA A 18 -24.81 48.98 17.22
CA ALA A 18 -24.58 49.73 18.46
C ALA A 18 -23.29 50.56 18.30
N THR A 19 -23.47 51.82 18.67
CA THR A 19 -22.55 52.95 18.48
C THR A 19 -21.51 53.10 19.56
N ALA A 20 -20.32 53.51 19.12
CA ALA A 20 -19.39 54.50 19.69
C ALA A 20 -19.01 54.45 21.19
N GLY A 21 -17.70 54.38 21.42
CA GLY A 21 -17.00 54.77 22.63
C GLY A 21 -15.49 54.62 22.42
N GLY A 22 -14.81 55.70 22.04
CA GLY A 22 -13.38 55.70 21.84
C GLY A 22 -12.60 55.80 23.18
N ILE A 23 -11.57 55.01 23.30
CA ILE A 23 -10.40 55.26 24.15
C ILE A 23 -9.18 54.80 23.43
N ALA A 24 -8.23 55.75 23.23
CA ALA A 24 -6.91 55.48 22.68
C ALA A 24 -6.07 54.66 23.68
N GLY A 25 -5.75 53.42 23.31
CA GLY A 25 -4.76 52.62 24.01
C GLY A 25 -3.61 52.29 23.06
N PRO A 26 -2.36 52.09 23.53
CA PRO A 26 -1.19 52.00 22.71
C PRO A 26 -1.23 50.74 21.82
N ALA A 27 -0.80 50.90 20.56
CA ALA A 27 -0.66 49.84 19.58
C ALA A 27 0.33 48.79 20.09
N VAL A 28 -0.17 47.64 20.50
CA VAL A 28 0.64 46.41 20.66
C VAL A 28 0.85 45.85 19.28
N ALA A 29 2.11 45.91 18.83
CA ALA A 29 2.52 45.22 17.62
C ALA A 29 2.20 43.73 17.75
N ALA A 30 1.24 43.23 16.97
CA ALA A 30 1.02 41.80 16.82
C ALA A 30 2.25 41.20 16.16
N HIS A 31 3.06 40.53 16.96
CA HIS A 31 4.10 39.66 16.44
C HIS A 31 3.40 38.47 15.78
N ALA A 32 3.48 38.41 14.47
CA ALA A 32 3.05 37.22 13.72
C ALA A 32 3.90 36.05 14.24
N ALA A 33 3.22 35.09 14.89
CA ALA A 33 3.84 33.84 15.25
C ALA A 33 4.35 33.15 13.97
N PRO A 34 5.60 32.63 13.96
CA PRO A 34 6.09 31.90 12.80
C PRO A 34 5.19 30.70 12.58
N ALA A 35 4.74 30.54 11.31
CA ALA A 35 3.98 29.38 10.88
C ALA A 35 4.75 28.11 11.29
N ALA A 36 4.17 27.33 12.18
CA ALA A 36 4.71 26.03 12.54
C ALA A 36 4.80 25.21 11.27
N LYS A 37 6.04 24.92 10.83
CA LYS A 37 6.27 23.91 9.80
C LYS A 37 5.61 22.63 10.32
N ALA A 38 4.61 22.15 9.59
CA ALA A 38 4.06 20.84 9.81
C ALA A 38 5.22 19.84 9.63
N THR A 39 5.82 19.43 10.72
CA THR A 39 6.71 18.28 10.77
C THR A 39 5.83 17.10 10.41
N ALA A 40 6.05 16.55 9.23
CA ALA A 40 5.51 15.24 8.89
C ALA A 40 5.96 14.30 10.02
N GLN A 41 5.01 13.91 10.86
CA GLN A 41 5.29 12.89 11.87
C GLN A 41 5.52 11.60 11.07
N VAL A 42 6.78 11.21 10.99
CA VAL A 42 7.16 9.84 10.71
C VAL A 42 6.57 9.05 11.88
N GLN A 43 5.40 8.44 11.66
CA GLN A 43 4.89 7.45 12.59
C GLN A 43 5.93 6.33 12.60
N THR A 44 6.71 6.28 13.66
CA THR A 44 7.58 5.14 13.93
C THR A 44 6.66 3.96 14.17
N ASP A 45 6.62 3.06 13.20
CA ASP A 45 5.93 1.79 13.31
C ASP A 45 6.41 1.10 14.59
N ARG A 46 5.50 0.94 15.55
CA ARG A 46 5.85 0.28 16.81
C ARG A 46 5.91 -1.21 16.56
N LYS A 47 7.09 -1.78 16.71
CA LYS A 47 7.25 -3.22 16.79
C LYS A 47 6.57 -3.69 18.07
N HIS A 48 5.34 -4.18 17.97
CA HIS A 48 4.69 -4.94 19.02
C HIS A 48 5.08 -6.40 18.79
N GLY A 49 5.64 -7.06 19.81
CA GLY A 49 6.24 -8.38 19.70
C GLY A 49 5.54 -9.31 18.71
N GLY A 50 6.27 -9.76 17.70
CA GLY A 50 5.79 -10.68 16.69
C GLY A 50 4.88 -10.14 15.60
N GLU A 51 4.62 -8.81 15.52
CA GLU A 51 3.82 -8.20 14.46
C GLU A 51 4.35 -6.84 14.01
N ARG A 52 4.17 -6.53 12.74
CA ARG A 52 4.41 -5.21 12.15
C ARG A 52 3.56 -5.00 10.90
N GLU A 53 3.04 -3.79 10.72
CA GLU A 53 2.29 -3.37 9.52
C GLU A 53 2.82 -2.02 9.03
N LEU A 54 3.08 -1.92 7.74
CA LEU A 54 3.61 -0.71 7.10
C LEU A 54 2.46 0.12 6.53
N ASN A 55 2.62 1.43 6.56
CA ASN A 55 1.61 2.35 6.03
C ASN A 55 1.75 2.47 4.50
N VAL A 56 0.79 1.90 3.77
CA VAL A 56 0.74 1.90 2.31
C VAL A 56 -0.09 3.08 1.81
N ARG A 57 0.47 3.88 0.89
CA ARG A 57 -0.33 4.79 0.07
C ARG A 57 -0.87 4.03 -1.14
N TYR A 58 -1.94 3.28 -0.90
CA TYR A 58 -2.55 2.38 -1.86
C TYR A 58 -2.93 3.07 -3.17
N GLN A 59 -2.72 2.36 -4.27
CA GLN A 59 -3.25 2.67 -5.59
C GLN A 59 -3.65 1.38 -6.30
N ALA A 60 -4.87 1.36 -6.84
CA ALA A 60 -5.31 0.28 -7.71
C ALA A 60 -4.56 0.31 -9.04
N GLN A 61 -4.41 -0.85 -9.68
CA GLN A 61 -3.86 -0.92 -11.03
C GLN A 61 -4.82 -0.27 -12.04
N PRO A 62 -4.31 0.45 -13.05
CA PRO A 62 -5.17 1.14 -14.03
C PRO A 62 -5.76 0.20 -15.09
N ASN A 63 -5.19 -1.01 -15.25
CA ASN A 63 -5.62 -2.01 -16.21
C ASN A 63 -5.17 -3.40 -15.75
N PHE A 64 -5.62 -4.46 -16.42
CA PHE A 64 -5.44 -5.85 -16.00
C PHE A 64 -3.97 -6.36 -16.09
N TYR A 65 -3.10 -5.73 -16.87
CA TYR A 65 -1.71 -6.15 -17.03
C TYR A 65 -0.68 -5.30 -16.25
N TYR A 66 -1.14 -4.31 -15.48
CA TYR A 66 -0.27 -3.45 -14.64
C TYR A 66 -0.14 -3.92 -13.19
N CYS A 67 -0.48 -5.17 -12.88
CA CYS A 67 -0.35 -5.68 -11.51
C CYS A 67 1.09 -5.59 -10.99
N GLY A 68 2.12 -5.91 -11.79
CA GLY A 68 3.52 -5.78 -11.41
C GLY A 68 3.93 -4.35 -11.04
N PRO A 69 3.75 -3.37 -11.94
CA PRO A 69 4.00 -1.96 -11.66
C PRO A 69 3.22 -1.42 -10.45
N ALA A 70 1.93 -1.76 -10.34
CA ALA A 70 1.08 -1.27 -9.24
C ALA A 70 1.47 -1.89 -7.88
N ALA A 71 1.76 -3.18 -7.82
CA ALA A 71 2.28 -3.83 -6.62
C ALA A 71 3.61 -3.20 -6.20
N THR A 72 4.53 -2.99 -7.14
CA THR A 72 5.83 -2.36 -6.86
C THR A 72 5.68 -0.92 -6.37
N ARG A 73 4.78 -0.15 -6.96
CA ARG A 73 4.45 1.21 -6.51
C ARG A 73 3.87 1.20 -5.08
N ASN A 74 2.96 0.28 -4.78
CA ASN A 74 2.40 0.12 -3.44
C ASN A 74 3.50 -0.27 -2.43
N ALA A 75 4.40 -1.19 -2.80
CA ALA A 75 5.56 -1.56 -2.00
C ALA A 75 6.51 -0.37 -1.72
N LEU A 76 6.81 0.45 -2.71
CA LEU A 76 7.68 1.62 -2.56
C LEU A 76 7.01 2.75 -1.76
N SER A 77 5.68 2.81 -1.75
CA SER A 77 4.92 3.82 -1.02
C SER A 77 5.12 3.75 0.49
N VAL A 78 5.45 2.58 1.05
CA VAL A 78 5.75 2.41 2.49
C VAL A 78 6.99 3.19 2.92
N GLN A 79 7.89 3.49 1.98
CA GLN A 79 9.08 4.32 2.18
C GLN A 79 8.84 5.79 1.77
N GLY A 80 7.59 6.21 1.62
CA GLY A 80 7.23 7.57 1.24
C GLY A 80 7.43 7.89 -0.24
N LYS A 81 7.79 6.91 -1.09
CA LYS A 81 8.01 7.13 -2.53
C LYS A 81 6.67 7.11 -3.28
N ALA A 82 6.50 8.06 -4.19
CA ALA A 82 5.31 8.17 -5.05
C ALA A 82 5.79 8.19 -6.51
N ILE A 83 5.95 6.99 -7.07
CA ILE A 83 6.46 6.82 -8.42
C ILE A 83 5.30 6.60 -9.37
N ASP A 84 5.42 7.15 -10.55
CA ASP A 84 4.45 6.98 -11.61
C ASP A 84 4.42 5.53 -12.11
N VAL A 85 3.22 4.95 -12.21
CA VAL A 85 3.05 3.54 -12.54
C VAL A 85 3.40 3.23 -14.00
N ASP A 86 3.20 4.21 -14.92
CA ASP A 86 3.55 4.02 -16.33
C ASP A 86 5.08 4.05 -16.52
N ALA A 87 5.78 4.92 -15.77
CA ALA A 87 7.24 4.93 -15.76
C ALA A 87 7.80 3.60 -15.26
N MET A 88 7.21 3.03 -14.20
CA MET A 88 7.59 1.71 -13.67
C MET A 88 7.29 0.60 -14.67
N ALA A 89 6.12 0.61 -15.30
CA ALA A 89 5.75 -0.38 -16.31
C ALA A 89 6.76 -0.41 -17.47
N LYS A 90 7.17 0.77 -17.94
CA LYS A 90 8.20 0.89 -18.99
C LYS A 90 9.55 0.33 -18.54
N GLU A 91 9.95 0.62 -17.31
CA GLU A 91 11.25 0.16 -16.79
C GLU A 91 11.29 -1.35 -16.57
N MET A 92 10.17 -1.95 -16.13
CA MET A 92 10.01 -3.39 -15.97
C MET A 92 9.80 -4.14 -17.30
N GLY A 93 9.68 -3.43 -18.43
CA GLY A 93 9.30 -4.05 -19.69
C GLY A 93 7.92 -4.68 -19.69
N THR A 94 6.99 -4.14 -18.88
CA THR A 94 5.61 -4.61 -18.82
C THR A 94 4.92 -4.40 -20.17
N THR A 95 4.24 -5.43 -20.64
CA THR A 95 3.47 -5.44 -21.88
C THR A 95 1.99 -5.78 -21.57
N GLU A 96 1.17 -5.92 -22.60
CA GLU A 96 -0.21 -6.42 -22.46
C GLU A 96 -0.28 -7.84 -21.88
N ASN A 97 0.85 -8.58 -21.88
CA ASN A 97 0.99 -9.88 -21.22
C ASN A 97 1.44 -9.77 -19.74
N GLY A 98 1.55 -8.54 -19.22
CA GLY A 98 2.03 -8.25 -17.86
C GLY A 98 3.54 -8.11 -17.76
N THR A 99 4.05 -8.18 -16.52
CA THR A 99 5.49 -8.25 -16.17
C THR A 99 5.90 -9.72 -16.10
N ASN A 100 7.01 -10.11 -16.74
CA ASN A 100 7.35 -11.53 -16.90
C ASN A 100 7.67 -12.22 -15.56
N SER A 101 8.52 -11.60 -14.74
CA SER A 101 9.00 -12.23 -13.50
C SER A 101 9.40 -11.20 -12.44
N VAL A 102 9.64 -11.68 -11.22
CA VAL A 102 10.21 -10.87 -10.14
C VAL A 102 11.62 -10.37 -10.46
N ASN A 103 12.31 -10.99 -11.43
CA ASN A 103 13.62 -10.55 -11.90
C ASN A 103 13.56 -9.22 -12.66
N ASP A 104 12.40 -8.84 -13.18
CA ASP A 104 12.19 -7.53 -13.80
C ASP A 104 11.81 -6.46 -12.76
N ILE A 105 11.27 -6.88 -11.60
CA ILE A 105 10.87 -6.00 -10.49
C ILE A 105 12.05 -5.65 -9.58
N THR A 106 12.87 -6.63 -9.24
CA THR A 106 14.00 -6.46 -8.30
C THR A 106 14.94 -5.32 -8.69
N PRO A 107 15.38 -5.16 -9.94
CA PRO A 107 16.23 -4.03 -10.34
C PRO A 107 15.54 -2.67 -10.14
N VAL A 108 14.23 -2.59 -10.40
CA VAL A 108 13.46 -1.35 -10.21
C VAL A 108 13.37 -0.99 -8.74
N LEU A 109 13.06 -1.95 -7.86
CA LEU A 109 13.06 -1.73 -6.41
C LEU A 109 14.43 -1.24 -5.92
N ASN A 110 15.52 -1.86 -6.37
CA ASN A 110 16.88 -1.47 -5.99
C ASN A 110 17.23 -0.06 -6.49
N LYS A 111 16.92 0.27 -7.72
CA LYS A 111 17.13 1.60 -8.29
C LYS A 111 16.34 2.66 -7.51
N GLU A 112 15.04 2.44 -7.32
CA GLU A 112 14.16 3.40 -6.68
C GLU A 112 14.46 3.59 -5.19
N THR A 113 15.00 2.58 -4.53
CA THR A 113 15.47 2.70 -3.14
C THR A 113 16.89 3.23 -3.01
N GLY A 114 17.63 3.33 -4.11
CA GLY A 114 19.04 3.74 -4.13
C GLY A 114 19.96 2.73 -3.43
N SER A 115 19.60 1.45 -3.47
CA SER A 115 20.30 0.37 -2.76
C SER A 115 20.28 -0.93 -3.60
N ASN A 116 21.06 -1.92 -3.18
CA ASN A 116 21.06 -3.27 -3.76
C ASN A 116 20.65 -4.33 -2.74
N VAL A 117 19.64 -3.99 -1.91
CA VAL A 117 19.19 -4.87 -0.82
C VAL A 117 18.13 -5.87 -1.25
N TYR A 118 17.37 -5.56 -2.30
CA TYR A 118 16.37 -6.48 -2.81
C TYR A 118 16.99 -7.57 -3.68
N HIS A 119 16.52 -8.79 -3.53
CA HIS A 119 16.89 -9.95 -4.34
C HIS A 119 15.66 -10.78 -4.69
N SER A 120 15.71 -11.42 -5.85
CA SER A 120 14.65 -12.33 -6.30
C SER A 120 14.86 -13.72 -5.72
N VAL A 121 13.74 -14.34 -5.29
CA VAL A 121 13.69 -15.74 -4.87
C VAL A 121 12.62 -16.45 -5.70
N GLU A 122 12.98 -17.53 -6.36
CA GLU A 122 12.06 -18.35 -7.16
C GLU A 122 11.70 -19.63 -6.42
N ILE A 123 10.41 -19.97 -6.42
CA ILE A 123 9.90 -21.28 -5.99
C ILE A 123 9.54 -22.04 -7.26
N ARG A 124 10.38 -22.99 -7.67
CA ARG A 124 10.21 -23.70 -8.95
C ARG A 124 9.35 -24.94 -8.87
N SER A 125 9.03 -25.39 -7.65
CA SER A 125 8.16 -26.53 -7.37
C SER A 125 6.69 -26.15 -7.56
N PRO A 126 5.80 -27.10 -7.88
CA PRO A 126 4.36 -26.84 -8.01
C PRO A 126 3.68 -26.58 -6.65
N LYS A 127 4.37 -26.86 -5.55
CA LYS A 127 3.99 -26.57 -4.17
C LYS A 127 5.25 -26.21 -3.39
N ALA A 128 5.13 -25.27 -2.46
CA ALA A 128 6.23 -24.94 -1.57
C ALA A 128 6.48 -26.07 -0.55
N ASP A 129 7.74 -26.33 -0.24
CA ASP A 129 8.13 -27.18 0.88
C ASP A 129 8.32 -26.33 2.15
N ASP A 130 8.49 -27.00 3.28
CA ASP A 130 8.64 -26.35 4.59
C ASP A 130 9.86 -25.40 4.62
N THR A 131 10.97 -25.76 3.95
CA THR A 131 12.17 -24.92 3.89
C THR A 131 11.92 -23.65 3.09
N GLN A 132 11.17 -23.75 1.98
CA GLN A 132 10.78 -22.59 1.14
C GLN A 132 9.80 -21.70 1.88
N THR A 133 8.86 -22.27 2.61
CA THR A 133 7.90 -21.54 3.45
C THR A 133 8.58 -20.81 4.61
N ASP A 134 9.49 -21.48 5.32
CA ASP A 134 10.28 -20.88 6.40
C ASP A 134 11.17 -19.75 5.90
N LYS A 135 11.79 -19.94 4.72
CA LYS A 135 12.57 -18.88 4.09
C LYS A 135 11.69 -17.67 3.72
N LEU A 136 10.54 -17.88 3.08
CA LEU A 136 9.61 -16.82 2.74
C LEU A 136 9.19 -16.04 4.00
N ARG A 137 8.85 -16.75 5.07
CA ARG A 137 8.49 -16.15 6.37
C ARG A 137 9.63 -15.28 6.92
N ALA A 138 10.85 -15.81 6.95
CA ALA A 138 12.03 -15.08 7.44
C ALA A 138 12.32 -13.83 6.58
N ASP A 139 12.24 -13.95 5.27
CA ASP A 139 12.45 -12.84 4.33
C ASP A 139 11.37 -11.75 4.48
N ILE A 140 10.10 -12.13 4.69
CA ILE A 140 9.00 -11.18 4.96
C ILE A 140 9.26 -10.42 6.25
N VAL A 141 9.51 -11.13 7.35
CA VAL A 141 9.77 -10.51 8.66
C VAL A 141 10.96 -9.55 8.56
N HIS A 142 12.07 -10.00 7.96
CA HIS A 142 13.26 -9.18 7.79
C HIS A 142 12.97 -7.92 6.95
N THR A 143 12.32 -8.09 5.81
CA THR A 143 12.01 -6.97 4.89
C THR A 143 11.09 -5.94 5.55
N VAL A 144 10.01 -6.40 6.20
CA VAL A 144 9.05 -5.53 6.88
C VAL A 144 9.67 -4.85 8.09
N ASP A 145 10.50 -5.55 8.88
CA ASP A 145 11.24 -4.99 10.01
C ASP A 145 12.24 -3.90 9.60
N ASN A 146 12.67 -3.91 8.34
CA ASN A 146 13.51 -2.86 7.76
C ASN A 146 12.71 -1.75 7.06
N GLY A 147 11.37 -1.69 7.26
CA GLY A 147 10.51 -0.65 6.70
C GLY A 147 10.31 -0.78 5.18
N ARG A 148 10.43 -1.99 4.64
CA ARG A 148 10.31 -2.31 3.22
C ARG A 148 9.22 -3.36 3.01
N ALA A 149 8.64 -3.43 1.83
CA ALA A 149 7.62 -4.42 1.47
C ALA A 149 8.19 -5.45 0.50
N VAL A 150 7.67 -6.67 0.56
CA VAL A 150 7.93 -7.74 -0.40
C VAL A 150 6.98 -7.59 -1.58
N VAL A 151 7.43 -7.87 -2.80
CA VAL A 151 6.55 -8.03 -3.97
C VAL A 151 6.56 -9.48 -4.39
N ALA A 152 5.40 -10.09 -4.51
CA ALA A 152 5.24 -11.50 -4.84
C ALA A 152 4.45 -11.69 -6.14
N ASN A 153 4.91 -12.60 -6.99
CA ASN A 153 4.19 -13.13 -8.14
C ASN A 153 3.45 -14.39 -7.68
N ILE A 154 2.15 -14.42 -7.87
CA ILE A 154 1.27 -15.49 -7.41
C ILE A 154 0.45 -16.06 -8.59
N ALA A 155 0.00 -17.30 -8.48
CA ALA A 155 -0.92 -17.89 -9.46
C ALA A 155 -1.84 -18.92 -8.80
N GLY A 156 -3.03 -19.11 -9.39
CA GLY A 156 -4.04 -20.05 -8.90
C GLY A 156 -4.94 -19.42 -7.83
N THR A 157 -5.50 -20.26 -6.99
CA THR A 157 -6.54 -19.89 -6.02
C THR A 157 -6.05 -20.12 -4.59
N THR A 158 -6.38 -19.19 -3.69
CA THR A 158 -6.12 -19.30 -2.25
C THR A 158 -7.28 -18.76 -1.44
N THR A 159 -7.26 -18.97 -0.12
CA THR A 159 -8.27 -18.47 0.82
C THR A 159 -7.58 -17.61 1.88
N ASP A 160 -8.15 -16.45 2.16
CA ASP A 160 -7.67 -15.54 3.22
C ASP A 160 -8.11 -15.99 4.62
N THR A 161 -7.66 -15.27 5.66
CA THR A 161 -8.00 -15.60 7.05
C THR A 161 -9.47 -15.38 7.41
N ASP A 162 -10.20 -14.62 6.62
CA ASP A 162 -11.63 -14.33 6.79
C ASP A 162 -12.52 -15.30 6.00
N GLY A 163 -11.90 -16.23 5.24
CA GLY A 163 -12.58 -17.25 4.45
C GLY A 163 -12.95 -16.80 3.03
N ASN A 164 -12.47 -15.62 2.58
CA ASN A 164 -12.71 -15.18 1.21
C ASN A 164 -11.73 -15.87 0.25
N THR A 165 -12.23 -16.17 -0.94
CA THR A 165 -11.42 -16.80 -1.99
C THR A 165 -10.85 -15.73 -2.92
N HIS A 166 -9.55 -15.85 -3.22
CA HIS A 166 -8.82 -15.04 -4.19
C HIS A 166 -8.31 -15.94 -5.31
N SER A 167 -8.56 -15.60 -6.58
CA SER A 167 -8.21 -16.43 -7.72
C SER A 167 -7.60 -15.62 -8.87
N PHE A 168 -6.36 -15.98 -9.24
CA PHE A 168 -5.58 -15.36 -10.31
C PHE A 168 -4.88 -16.44 -11.14
N GLU A 169 -5.63 -17.21 -11.90
CA GLU A 169 -5.14 -18.36 -12.67
C GLU A 169 -4.07 -17.99 -13.71
N GLY A 170 -4.14 -16.78 -14.27
CA GLY A 170 -3.14 -16.26 -15.21
C GLY A 170 -1.88 -15.71 -14.55
N GLY A 171 -1.86 -15.63 -13.23
CA GLY A 171 -0.82 -14.96 -12.45
C GLY A 171 -1.17 -13.52 -12.10
N HIS A 172 -0.61 -13.05 -10.99
CA HIS A 172 -0.83 -11.69 -10.46
C HIS A 172 0.34 -11.27 -9.57
N TYR A 173 0.49 -9.96 -9.37
CA TYR A 173 1.47 -9.42 -8.43
C TYR A 173 0.79 -8.71 -7.27
N ILE A 174 1.23 -9.02 -6.07
CA ILE A 174 0.77 -8.44 -4.81
C ILE A 174 1.95 -7.91 -4.00
N SER A 175 1.67 -7.03 -3.01
CA SER A 175 2.67 -6.57 -2.06
C SER A 175 2.38 -7.14 -0.67
N VAL A 176 3.38 -7.68 0.01
CA VAL A 176 3.30 -8.04 1.42
C VAL A 176 3.82 -6.87 2.23
N VAL A 177 2.94 -6.28 3.05
CA VAL A 177 3.18 -4.99 3.71
C VAL A 177 3.14 -5.08 5.23
N GLY A 178 2.92 -6.27 5.75
CA GLY A 178 2.90 -6.51 7.18
C GLY A 178 2.87 -8.00 7.52
N TYR A 179 3.08 -8.28 8.80
CA TYR A 179 2.97 -9.63 9.34
C TYR A 179 2.45 -9.61 10.77
N ARG A 180 1.92 -10.76 11.22
CA ARG A 180 1.55 -11.09 12.61
C ARG A 180 2.04 -12.48 12.95
N ASP A 181 1.97 -12.82 14.24
CA ASP A 181 2.34 -14.15 14.75
C ASP A 181 3.72 -14.59 14.25
N ASP A 182 4.72 -13.71 14.41
CA ASP A 182 6.10 -13.93 13.96
C ASP A 182 6.22 -14.30 12.47
N GLY A 183 5.31 -13.78 11.64
CA GLY A 183 5.29 -14.00 10.21
C GLY A 183 4.43 -15.18 9.74
N HIS A 184 3.71 -15.86 10.63
CA HIS A 184 2.78 -16.93 10.23
C HIS A 184 1.52 -16.39 9.52
N THR A 185 1.13 -15.16 9.81
CA THR A 185 0.08 -14.43 9.11
C THR A 185 0.66 -13.17 8.48
N VAL A 186 0.33 -12.90 7.23
CA VAL A 186 0.84 -11.74 6.48
C VAL A 186 -0.29 -10.83 6.01
N THR A 187 -0.02 -9.53 5.93
CA THR A 187 -0.94 -8.53 5.37
C THR A 187 -0.56 -8.24 3.93
N ILE A 188 -1.53 -8.39 3.05
CA ILE A 188 -1.41 -8.14 1.61
C ILE A 188 -1.97 -6.75 1.27
N ALA A 189 -1.30 -6.04 0.37
CA ALA A 189 -1.87 -4.93 -0.39
C ALA A 189 -2.01 -5.41 -1.84
N ASP A 190 -3.26 -5.52 -2.32
CA ASP A 190 -3.62 -6.03 -3.63
C ASP A 190 -4.20 -4.92 -4.51
N SER A 191 -3.62 -4.70 -5.67
CA SER A 191 -4.00 -3.63 -6.58
C SER A 191 -5.16 -3.98 -7.53
N ALA A 192 -5.63 -5.23 -7.53
CA ALA A 192 -6.62 -5.71 -8.50
C ALA A 192 -8.01 -5.12 -8.26
N ASP A 193 -8.46 -5.06 -6.99
CA ASP A 193 -9.78 -4.54 -6.64
C ASP A 193 -9.67 -3.56 -5.46
N PRO A 194 -10.02 -2.27 -5.65
CA PRO A 194 -9.98 -1.29 -4.56
C PRO A 194 -10.95 -1.59 -3.41
N ASN A 195 -11.98 -2.42 -3.62
CA ASN A 195 -12.89 -2.86 -2.56
C ASN A 195 -12.31 -4.00 -1.72
N MET A 196 -11.27 -4.67 -2.22
CA MET A 196 -10.51 -5.73 -1.56
C MET A 196 -9.03 -5.39 -1.52
N ALA A 197 -8.72 -4.12 -1.31
CA ALA A 197 -7.35 -3.56 -1.37
C ALA A 197 -6.38 -4.19 -0.35
N SER A 198 -6.89 -4.78 0.73
CA SER A 198 -6.05 -5.42 1.75
C SER A 198 -6.79 -6.59 2.40
N TYR A 199 -6.06 -7.66 2.65
CA TYR A 199 -6.52 -8.86 3.36
C TYR A 199 -5.34 -9.57 4.03
N ARG A 200 -5.62 -10.58 4.86
CA ARG A 200 -4.59 -11.39 5.52
C ARG A 200 -4.65 -12.83 5.04
N ILE A 201 -3.48 -13.44 4.95
CA ILE A 201 -3.33 -14.82 4.51
C ILE A 201 -2.26 -15.51 5.38
N SER A 202 -2.37 -16.83 5.61
CA SER A 202 -1.27 -17.57 6.24
C SER A 202 -0.05 -17.61 5.31
N VAL A 203 1.14 -17.63 5.90
CA VAL A 203 2.37 -17.73 5.11
C VAL A 203 2.43 -19.04 4.31
N ASP A 204 1.83 -20.13 4.81
CA ASP A 204 1.75 -21.41 4.10
C ASP A 204 0.93 -21.27 2.82
N ASN A 205 -0.27 -20.66 2.91
CA ASN A 205 -1.11 -20.39 1.75
C ASN A 205 -0.42 -19.43 0.76
N LEU A 206 0.30 -18.42 1.28
CA LEU A 206 1.07 -17.52 0.43
C LEU A 206 2.22 -18.24 -0.29
N ALA A 207 2.96 -19.11 0.40
CA ALA A 207 4.05 -19.88 -0.18
C ALA A 207 3.56 -20.80 -1.32
N ASP A 208 2.44 -21.48 -1.10
CA ASP A 208 1.81 -22.30 -2.12
C ASP A 208 1.28 -21.45 -3.31
N TRP A 209 0.79 -20.25 -3.03
CA TRP A 209 0.30 -19.33 -4.06
C TRP A 209 1.42 -18.71 -4.90
N ILE A 210 2.65 -18.59 -4.33
CA ILE A 210 3.88 -18.17 -5.03
C ILE A 210 4.50 -19.37 -5.81
N ALA A 211 4.13 -20.61 -5.50
CA ALA A 211 4.70 -21.79 -6.15
C ALA A 211 4.67 -21.69 -7.68
N THR A 212 5.73 -22.16 -8.36
CA THR A 212 6.03 -21.98 -9.79
C THR A 212 6.37 -20.54 -10.22
N ARG A 213 6.41 -19.60 -9.28
CA ARG A 213 6.68 -18.18 -9.46
C ARG A 213 7.86 -17.74 -8.58
N GLY A 214 7.74 -16.56 -7.97
CA GLY A 214 8.76 -16.06 -7.07
C GLY A 214 8.32 -14.77 -6.36
N TYR A 215 9.21 -14.27 -5.53
CA TYR A 215 9.04 -13.00 -4.83
C TYR A 215 10.35 -12.22 -4.78
N THR A 216 10.29 -10.94 -4.46
CA THR A 216 11.47 -10.11 -4.19
C THR A 216 11.40 -9.55 -2.79
N ALA A 217 12.46 -9.75 -2.03
CA ALA A 217 12.63 -9.34 -0.63
C ALA A 217 13.99 -8.67 -0.41
N SER A 218 14.18 -8.01 0.72
CA SER A 218 15.40 -7.28 1.06
C SER A 218 16.07 -7.80 2.34
#